data_2b03a04541255112493c30e6a0164458
#
_entry.id   2b03a04541255112493c30e6a0164458
#
_cell.length_a   1.000
_cell.length_b   1.000
_cell.length_c   1.000
_cell.angle_alpha   90.00
_cell.angle_beta   90.00
_cell.angle_gamma   90.00
#
_symmetry.space_group_name_H-M   'P 1'
#
loop_
_entity.id
_entity.type
_entity.pdbx_description
1 polymer ?
#
loop_
_entity_poly.entity_id
_entity_poly.type
_entity_poly.pdbx_seq_one_letter_code
_entity_poly.pdbx_strand_id
1 'polypeptide(L)'
;HAEPYRGYFACDVRELYDLTDIHTADTQSQSILTEIRSEIAAEKDQKETYRIDFSLNALALESFPYNGLSKIMKNLLLDEGEQIMSSGSAFGEANLKETICDYLFHARNVRCVPEQIVIGAGNEYLQLLLAQMLGKEHCVAMESPTYLRAYKTFRNIGFPVQEVALDESGMRVDLLRETDAS
;
A
#
# COMPACT_ATOMS: atom_id res chain seq x y z
N HIS A 1 -26.08 8.10 17.20
CA HIS A 1 -27.46 7.72 16.88
C HIS A 1 -28.05 8.67 15.84
N ALA A 2 -29.14 8.24 15.18
CA ALA A 2 -29.84 9.05 14.21
C ALA A 2 -31.18 9.51 14.80
N GLU A 3 -31.50 10.79 14.67
CA GLU A 3 -32.84 11.34 15.02
C GLU A 3 -33.57 11.70 13.72
N PRO A 4 -34.81 11.21 13.55
CA PRO A 4 -35.61 11.57 12.37
C PRO A 4 -35.71 13.08 12.23
N TYR A 5 -35.42 13.57 11.00
CA TYR A 5 -35.44 15.01 10.63
C TYR A 5 -34.39 15.91 11.29
N ARG A 6 -33.51 15.37 12.13
CA ARG A 6 -32.44 16.12 12.82
C ARG A 6 -31.02 15.69 12.42
N GLY A 7 -30.87 14.56 11.76
CA GLY A 7 -29.58 14.06 11.27
C GLY A 7 -28.91 13.04 12.19
N TYR A 8 -27.59 12.90 12.02
CA TYR A 8 -26.76 11.98 12.78
C TYR A 8 -26.00 12.73 13.87
N PHE A 9 -26.02 12.19 15.07
CA PHE A 9 -25.29 12.72 16.21
C PHE A 9 -24.21 11.75 16.65
N ALA A 10 -23.01 12.27 16.95
CA ALA A 10 -21.97 11.48 17.59
C ALA A 10 -22.41 11.15 19.02
N CYS A 11 -22.47 9.86 19.34
CA CYS A 11 -22.64 9.40 20.72
C CYS A 11 -21.29 9.28 21.41
N ASP A 12 -21.26 9.36 22.74
CA ASP A 12 -20.05 8.96 23.46
C ASP A 12 -19.83 7.47 23.22
N VAL A 13 -18.68 7.15 22.62
CA VAL A 13 -18.32 5.76 22.26
C VAL A 13 -18.26 4.87 23.49
N ARG A 14 -18.06 5.45 24.69
CA ARG A 14 -18.06 4.73 25.97
C ARG A 14 -19.43 4.20 26.35
N GLU A 15 -20.52 4.83 25.91
CA GLU A 15 -21.89 4.33 26.13
C GLU A 15 -22.27 3.20 25.17
N LEU A 16 -21.64 3.12 23.99
CA LEU A 16 -21.88 2.07 23.00
C LEU A 16 -21.14 0.78 23.32
N TYR A 17 -20.02 0.86 24.02
CA TYR A 17 -19.22 -0.25 24.47
C TYR A 17 -19.10 -0.19 25.98
N ASP A 18 -20.04 -0.77 26.68
CA ASP A 18 -19.84 -1.08 28.10
C ASP A 18 -18.80 -2.21 28.18
N LEU A 19 -17.52 -1.77 28.13
CA LEU A 19 -16.36 -2.67 28.18
C LEU A 19 -16.23 -3.41 29.51
N THR A 20 -17.14 -3.14 30.46
CA THR A 20 -17.20 -3.86 31.73
C THR A 20 -17.72 -5.28 31.56
N ASP A 21 -18.54 -5.56 30.52
CA ASP A 21 -18.97 -6.93 30.21
C ASP A 21 -17.91 -7.79 29.49
N ILE A 22 -16.80 -7.19 29.05
CA ILE A 22 -15.67 -7.95 28.47
C ILE A 22 -14.86 -8.68 29.57
N HIS A 23 -15.09 -8.38 30.83
CA HIS A 23 -14.44 -9.07 31.94
C HIS A 23 -14.83 -10.56 32.12
N THR A 24 -15.82 -11.04 31.38
CA THR A 24 -16.16 -12.45 31.30
C THR A 24 -15.64 -13.14 30.02
N ALA A 25 -14.89 -12.44 29.18
CA ALA A 25 -14.16 -13.07 28.09
C ALA A 25 -13.15 -14.03 28.69
N ASP A 26 -13.41 -15.30 28.40
CA ASP A 26 -12.73 -16.52 28.75
C ASP A 26 -11.24 -16.30 29.07
N THR A 27 -10.78 -16.84 30.20
CA THR A 27 -9.38 -16.80 30.67
C THR A 27 -8.39 -17.15 29.53
N GLN A 28 -8.87 -17.94 28.57
CA GLN A 28 -8.14 -18.39 27.40
C GLN A 28 -7.90 -17.23 26.40
N SER A 29 -8.85 -16.30 26.22
CA SER A 29 -8.68 -15.14 25.35
C SER A 29 -7.74 -14.09 25.95
N GLN A 30 -7.72 -13.95 27.26
CA GLN A 30 -6.76 -13.06 27.95
C GLN A 30 -5.33 -13.60 27.90
N SER A 31 -5.15 -14.93 27.96
CA SER A 31 -3.82 -15.54 27.83
C SER A 31 -3.25 -15.33 26.42
N ILE A 32 -4.07 -15.52 25.38
CA ILE A 32 -3.68 -15.29 23.98
C ILE A 32 -3.31 -13.82 23.72
N LEU A 33 -4.10 -12.87 24.23
CA LEU A 33 -3.79 -11.44 24.10
C LEU A 33 -2.51 -11.04 24.85
N THR A 34 -2.22 -11.66 25.97
CA THR A 34 -1.00 -11.43 26.73
C THR A 34 0.21 -12.02 26.02
N GLU A 35 0.06 -13.19 25.43
CA GLU A 35 1.09 -13.86 24.64
C GLU A 35 1.44 -13.05 23.38
N ILE A 36 0.44 -12.61 22.61
CA ILE A 36 0.62 -11.72 21.46
C ILE A 36 1.28 -10.40 21.85
N ARG A 37 0.87 -9.79 22.97
CA ARG A 37 1.51 -8.56 23.47
C ARG A 37 2.96 -8.78 23.88
N SER A 38 3.29 -9.92 24.48
CA SER A 38 4.67 -10.26 24.85
C SER A 38 5.54 -10.52 23.61
N GLU A 39 5.00 -11.17 22.58
CA GLU A 39 5.69 -11.38 21.30
C GLU A 39 5.96 -10.05 20.58
N ILE A 40 4.97 -9.16 20.49
CA ILE A 40 5.13 -7.81 19.89
C ILE A 40 6.13 -6.96 20.70
N ALA A 41 6.14 -7.09 22.04
CA ALA A 41 7.10 -6.39 22.87
C ALA A 41 8.52 -6.96 22.70
N ALA A 42 8.66 -8.28 22.60
CA ALA A 42 9.93 -8.94 22.34
C ALA A 42 10.51 -8.60 20.96
N GLU A 43 9.67 -8.47 19.92
CA GLU A 43 10.11 -7.98 18.61
C GLU A 43 10.59 -6.52 18.65
N LYS A 44 9.98 -5.68 19.50
CA LYS A 44 10.41 -4.28 19.65
C LYS A 44 11.74 -4.14 20.41
N ASP A 45 12.02 -5.00 21.37
CA ASP A 45 13.26 -4.97 22.14
C ASP A 45 14.45 -5.63 21.40
N GLN A 46 14.19 -6.43 20.37
CA GLN A 46 15.22 -7.03 19.51
C GLN A 46 15.64 -6.14 18.33
N LYS A 47 15.50 -4.82 18.41
CA LYS A 47 16.23 -3.96 17.48
C LYS A 47 17.73 -4.08 17.78
N GLU A 48 18.35 -5.11 17.21
CA GLU A 48 19.79 -5.19 17.11
C GLU A 48 20.30 -3.89 16.45
N THR A 49 21.03 -3.09 17.21
CA THR A 49 21.68 -1.89 16.70
C THR A 49 22.87 -2.34 15.86
N TYR A 50 22.65 -2.56 14.59
CA TYR A 50 23.74 -2.84 13.66
C TYR A 50 24.61 -1.58 13.50
N ARG A 51 25.92 -1.75 13.46
CA ARG A 51 26.84 -0.65 13.15
C ARG A 51 26.56 -0.05 11.76
N ILE A 52 26.11 -0.86 10.84
CA ILE A 52 25.70 -0.49 9.49
C ILE A 52 24.39 -1.23 9.21
N ASP A 53 23.32 -0.49 8.99
CA ASP A 53 22.00 -1.04 8.67
C ASP A 53 21.75 -0.88 7.16
N PHE A 54 21.64 -2.01 6.46
CA PHE A 54 21.30 -2.07 5.03
C PHE A 54 19.81 -2.33 4.79
N SER A 55 18.96 -2.14 5.78
CA SER A 55 17.52 -2.31 5.59
C SER A 55 16.98 -1.33 4.54
N LEU A 56 16.23 -1.84 3.59
CA LEU A 56 15.67 -1.06 2.47
C LEU A 56 14.62 -0.02 2.91
N ASN A 57 14.14 -0.11 4.13
CA ASN A 57 13.11 0.76 4.69
C ASN A 57 13.69 1.93 5.51
N ALA A 58 15.00 2.04 5.64
CA ALA A 58 15.64 3.13 6.33
C ALA A 58 15.73 4.36 5.42
N LEU A 59 15.08 5.47 5.82
CA LEU A 59 15.29 6.77 5.21
C LEU A 59 16.57 7.39 5.78
N ALA A 60 17.39 8.00 4.91
CA ALA A 60 18.48 8.86 5.34
C ALA A 60 17.89 10.15 5.94
N LEU A 61 17.51 10.10 7.21
CA LEU A 61 16.79 11.18 7.90
C LEU A 61 17.54 12.51 7.84
N GLU A 62 18.87 12.47 7.82
CA GLU A 62 19.73 13.66 7.74
C GLU A 62 19.59 14.40 6.40
N SER A 63 19.28 13.69 5.31
CA SER A 63 19.13 14.25 3.97
C SER A 63 17.69 14.61 3.62
N PHE A 64 16.73 14.31 4.50
CA PHE A 64 15.32 14.51 4.21
C PHE A 64 14.94 16.00 4.28
N PRO A 65 14.28 16.56 3.25
CA PRO A 65 14.01 18.00 3.14
C PRO A 65 12.80 18.44 3.99
N TYR A 66 12.86 18.27 5.31
CA TYR A 66 11.76 18.57 6.25
C TYR A 66 11.18 19.97 6.08
N ASN A 67 12.04 20.99 5.97
CA ASN A 67 11.60 22.39 5.86
C ASN A 67 10.84 22.64 4.57
N GLY A 68 11.31 22.08 3.45
CA GLY A 68 10.65 22.19 2.14
C GLY A 68 9.27 21.54 2.18
N LEU A 69 9.20 20.29 2.64
CA LEU A 69 7.95 19.55 2.74
C LEU A 69 6.94 20.23 3.68
N SER A 70 7.39 20.67 4.86
CA SER A 70 6.54 21.37 5.82
C SER A 70 5.95 22.66 5.25
N LYS A 71 6.76 23.43 4.50
CA LYS A 71 6.29 24.66 3.83
C LYS A 71 5.25 24.35 2.76
N ILE A 72 5.48 23.34 1.93
CA ILE A 72 4.53 22.92 0.89
C ILE A 72 3.21 22.46 1.53
N MET A 73 3.27 21.59 2.54
CA MET A 73 2.07 21.09 3.23
C MET A 73 1.27 22.22 3.87
N LYS A 74 1.96 23.17 4.51
CA LYS A 74 1.28 24.33 5.13
C LYS A 74 0.58 25.19 4.07
N ASN A 75 1.23 25.49 2.95
CA ASN A 75 0.63 26.29 1.89
C ASN A 75 -0.57 25.57 1.28
N LEU A 76 -0.46 24.28 0.97
CA LEU A 76 -1.55 23.49 0.43
C LEU A 76 -2.77 23.46 1.36
N LEU A 77 -2.56 23.29 2.66
CA LEU A 77 -3.67 23.31 3.63
C LEU A 77 -4.32 24.68 3.78
N LEU A 78 -3.58 25.76 3.58
CA LEU A 78 -4.12 27.12 3.63
C LEU A 78 -4.88 27.48 2.35
N ASP A 79 -4.37 27.08 1.19
CA ASP A 79 -4.89 27.48 -0.11
C ASP A 79 -5.98 26.54 -0.61
N GLU A 80 -5.86 25.22 -0.36
CA GLU A 80 -6.70 24.15 -0.92
C GLU A 80 -7.24 23.17 0.15
N GLY A 81 -7.18 23.57 1.44
CA GLY A 81 -7.47 22.66 2.55
C GLY A 81 -8.86 22.04 2.51
N GLU A 82 -9.88 22.79 2.12
CA GLU A 82 -11.25 22.29 1.99
C GLU A 82 -11.36 21.21 0.89
N GLN A 83 -10.73 21.43 -0.25
CA GLN A 83 -10.71 20.48 -1.36
C GLN A 83 -9.93 19.22 -1.00
N ILE A 84 -8.76 19.35 -0.36
CA ILE A 84 -7.91 18.23 0.05
C ILE A 84 -8.60 17.35 1.09
N MET A 85 -9.40 17.94 2.00
CA MET A 85 -10.12 17.23 3.04
C MET A 85 -11.47 16.68 2.59
N SER A 86 -11.91 17.02 1.38
CA SER A 86 -13.12 16.45 0.78
C SER A 86 -12.88 15.02 0.27
N SER A 87 -13.95 14.30 -0.03
CA SER A 87 -13.88 13.00 -0.68
C SER A 87 -13.38 13.16 -2.10
N GLY A 88 -12.20 12.61 -2.40
CA GLY A 88 -11.60 12.65 -3.72
C GLY A 88 -12.18 11.65 -4.72
N SER A 89 -11.60 11.62 -5.91
CA SER A 89 -11.94 10.63 -6.94
C SER A 89 -11.43 9.24 -6.56
N ALA A 90 -12.26 8.21 -6.81
CA ALA A 90 -11.89 6.80 -6.55
C ALA A 90 -10.63 6.35 -7.32
N PHE A 91 -10.31 7.01 -8.44
CA PHE A 91 -9.15 6.69 -9.29
C PHE A 91 -8.00 7.69 -9.14
N GLY A 92 -8.08 8.58 -8.17
CA GLY A 92 -7.08 9.62 -7.89
C GLY A 92 -7.47 11.00 -8.40
N GLU A 93 -6.86 12.02 -7.79
CA GLU A 93 -7.11 13.43 -8.09
C GLU A 93 -6.68 13.81 -9.52
N ALA A 94 -7.50 14.59 -10.21
CA ALA A 94 -7.26 15.00 -11.60
C ALA A 94 -5.92 15.72 -11.76
N ASN A 95 -5.66 16.71 -10.91
CA ASN A 95 -4.41 17.52 -10.96
C ASN A 95 -3.16 16.65 -10.77
N LEU A 96 -3.24 15.62 -9.88
CA LEU A 96 -2.13 14.70 -9.68
C LEU A 96 -1.91 13.80 -10.90
N LYS A 97 -2.98 13.31 -11.54
CA LYS A 97 -2.89 12.50 -12.76
C LYS A 97 -2.31 13.28 -13.93
N GLU A 98 -2.72 14.55 -14.11
CA GLU A 98 -2.14 15.45 -15.10
C GLU A 98 -0.64 15.65 -14.86
N THR A 99 -0.25 15.96 -13.63
CA THR A 99 1.15 16.11 -13.24
C THR A 99 1.97 14.83 -13.49
N ILE A 100 1.39 13.66 -13.26
CA ILE A 100 2.04 12.38 -13.56
C ILE A 100 2.19 12.19 -15.07
N CYS A 101 1.20 12.55 -15.89
CA CYS A 101 1.31 12.50 -17.35
C CYS A 101 2.48 13.35 -17.84
N ASP A 102 2.58 14.59 -17.36
CA ASP A 102 3.65 15.51 -17.71
C ASP A 102 5.03 14.96 -17.29
N TYR A 103 5.12 14.44 -16.08
CA TYR A 103 6.34 13.80 -15.59
C TYR A 103 6.75 12.60 -16.46
N LEU A 104 5.81 11.70 -16.77
CA LEU A 104 6.06 10.53 -17.60
C LEU A 104 6.51 10.91 -19.00
N PHE A 105 5.91 11.94 -19.58
CA PHE A 105 6.32 12.45 -20.88
C PHE A 105 7.76 13.01 -20.85
N HIS A 106 8.06 13.88 -19.91
CA HIS A 106 9.37 14.54 -19.85
C HIS A 106 10.50 13.61 -19.40
N ALA A 107 10.23 12.72 -18.43
CA ALA A 107 11.26 11.86 -17.84
C ALA A 107 11.44 10.52 -18.58
N ARG A 108 10.40 10.03 -19.26
CA ARG A 108 10.38 8.68 -19.86
C ARG A 108 9.89 8.65 -21.30
N ASN A 109 9.50 9.78 -21.88
CA ASN A 109 8.88 9.89 -23.20
C ASN A 109 7.62 8.98 -23.36
N VAL A 110 6.92 8.73 -22.25
CA VAL A 110 5.66 7.98 -22.25
C VAL A 110 4.52 8.95 -22.51
N ARG A 111 3.74 8.68 -23.56
CA ARG A 111 2.55 9.46 -23.93
C ARG A 111 1.33 8.79 -23.36
N CYS A 112 0.68 9.41 -22.40
CA CYS A 112 -0.57 8.94 -21.81
C CYS A 112 -1.48 10.13 -21.51
N VAL A 113 -2.75 9.82 -21.22
CA VAL A 113 -3.74 10.81 -20.79
C VAL A 113 -4.17 10.49 -19.35
N PRO A 114 -4.69 11.49 -18.60
CA PRO A 114 -5.06 11.30 -17.19
C PRO A 114 -6.03 10.14 -16.93
N GLU A 115 -6.90 9.82 -17.89
CA GLU A 115 -7.86 8.71 -17.82
C GLU A 115 -7.20 7.33 -17.82
N GLN A 116 -5.96 7.23 -18.29
CA GLN A 116 -5.16 6.00 -18.28
C GLN A 116 -4.38 5.81 -16.97
N ILE A 117 -4.48 6.76 -16.02
CA ILE A 117 -3.75 6.72 -14.76
C ILE A 117 -4.72 6.39 -13.63
N VAL A 118 -4.37 5.37 -12.85
CA VAL A 118 -5.05 4.97 -11.62
C VAL A 118 -4.09 5.12 -10.45
N ILE A 119 -4.49 5.89 -9.45
CA ILE A 119 -3.74 6.08 -8.20
C ILE A 119 -4.38 5.20 -7.13
N GLY A 120 -3.57 4.40 -6.46
CA GLY A 120 -4.03 3.48 -5.43
C GLY A 120 -3.15 3.44 -4.20
N ALA A 121 -3.59 2.70 -3.20
CA ALA A 121 -2.94 2.56 -1.90
C ALA A 121 -1.71 1.64 -1.96
N GLY A 122 -0.75 1.98 -2.79
CA GLY A 122 0.50 1.23 -2.96
C GLY A 122 0.45 0.14 -4.02
N ASN A 123 1.62 -0.43 -4.28
CA ASN A 123 1.83 -1.37 -5.37
C ASN A 123 1.01 -2.66 -5.22
N GLU A 124 0.89 -3.19 -4.01
CA GLU A 124 0.14 -4.43 -3.75
C GLU A 124 -1.35 -4.27 -4.07
N TYR A 125 -1.92 -3.11 -3.72
CA TYR A 125 -3.30 -2.78 -4.06
C TYR A 125 -3.51 -2.69 -5.58
N LEU A 126 -2.60 -2.04 -6.29
CA LEU A 126 -2.66 -1.93 -7.76
C LEU A 126 -2.50 -3.31 -8.44
N GLN A 127 -1.63 -4.17 -7.92
CA GLN A 127 -1.50 -5.54 -8.40
C GLN A 127 -2.79 -6.35 -8.19
N LEU A 128 -3.47 -6.16 -7.05
CA LEU A 128 -4.75 -6.81 -6.79
C LEU A 128 -5.83 -6.36 -7.78
N LEU A 129 -5.92 -5.06 -8.07
CA LEU A 129 -6.83 -4.54 -9.09
C LEU A 129 -6.51 -5.11 -10.47
N LEU A 130 -5.23 -5.13 -10.85
CA LEU A 130 -4.77 -5.69 -12.11
C LEU A 130 -5.13 -7.17 -12.22
N ALA A 131 -4.89 -7.95 -11.17
CA ALA A 131 -5.25 -9.36 -11.11
C ALA A 131 -6.76 -9.61 -11.30
N GLN A 132 -7.60 -8.75 -10.72
CA GLN A 132 -9.06 -8.84 -10.90
C GLN A 132 -9.50 -8.54 -12.35
N MET A 133 -8.77 -7.65 -13.04
CA MET A 133 -9.06 -7.30 -14.44
C MET A 133 -8.61 -8.37 -15.42
N LEU A 134 -7.47 -9.00 -15.17
CA LEU A 134 -6.88 -9.98 -16.09
C LEU A 134 -7.62 -11.34 -16.10
N GLY A 135 -8.17 -11.75 -14.94
CA GLY A 135 -8.75 -13.09 -14.82
C GLY A 135 -7.68 -14.17 -14.51
N LYS A 136 -8.14 -15.27 -13.90
CA LYS A 136 -7.25 -16.34 -13.39
C LYS A 136 -6.78 -17.34 -14.45
N GLU A 137 -7.32 -17.25 -15.64
CA GLU A 137 -6.96 -18.04 -16.81
C GLU A 137 -5.57 -17.68 -17.36
N HIS A 138 -5.08 -16.50 -17.02
CA HIS A 138 -3.77 -16.02 -17.45
C HIS A 138 -2.64 -16.54 -16.55
N CYS A 139 -1.50 -16.83 -17.12
CA CYS A 139 -0.27 -17.13 -16.40
C CYS A 139 0.58 -15.86 -16.24
N VAL A 140 1.13 -15.63 -15.07
CA VAL A 140 1.98 -14.49 -14.79
C VAL A 140 3.44 -14.93 -14.81
N ALA A 141 4.24 -14.40 -15.73
CA ALA A 141 5.68 -14.57 -15.71
C ALA A 141 6.33 -13.53 -14.80
N MET A 142 7.22 -13.98 -13.93
CA MET A 142 7.97 -13.12 -13.00
C MET A 142 9.46 -13.43 -13.04
N GLU A 143 10.26 -12.40 -12.82
CA GLU A 143 11.71 -12.55 -12.66
C GLU A 143 12.07 -13.48 -11.51
N SER A 144 13.17 -14.21 -11.63
CA SER A 144 13.72 -14.99 -10.52
C SER A 144 15.21 -14.67 -10.36
N PRO A 145 15.62 -14.04 -9.23
CA PRO A 145 14.84 -13.64 -8.05
C PRO A 145 13.89 -12.47 -8.29
N THR A 146 12.74 -12.47 -7.63
CA THR A 146 11.70 -11.44 -7.76
C THR A 146 11.33 -10.79 -6.42
N TYR A 147 10.50 -9.74 -6.49
CA TYR A 147 9.89 -9.12 -5.34
C TYR A 147 8.87 -10.07 -4.69
N LEU A 148 9.24 -10.68 -3.58
CA LEU A 148 8.52 -11.77 -2.93
C LEU A 148 7.04 -11.44 -2.63
N ARG A 149 6.72 -10.17 -2.31
CA ARG A 149 5.34 -9.76 -2.02
C ARG A 149 4.48 -9.85 -3.28
N ALA A 150 4.97 -9.37 -4.43
CA ALA A 150 4.27 -9.48 -5.70
C ALA A 150 4.01 -10.96 -6.07
N TYR A 151 5.04 -11.80 -5.95
CA TYR A 151 4.92 -13.24 -6.16
C TYR A 151 3.82 -13.86 -5.29
N LYS A 152 3.84 -13.57 -3.98
CA LYS A 152 2.82 -14.07 -3.04
C LYS A 152 1.43 -13.53 -3.37
N THR A 153 1.30 -12.27 -3.79
CA THR A 153 0.02 -11.66 -4.14
C THR A 153 -0.64 -12.44 -5.28
N PHE A 154 0.04 -12.64 -6.40
CA PHE A 154 -0.53 -13.37 -7.52
C PHE A 154 -0.81 -14.85 -7.20
N ARG A 155 0.12 -15.53 -6.49
CA ARG A 155 -0.07 -16.92 -6.05
C ARG A 155 -1.27 -17.09 -5.13
N ASN A 156 -1.46 -16.20 -4.16
CA ASN A 156 -2.55 -16.26 -3.20
C ASN A 156 -3.92 -15.98 -3.83
N ILE A 157 -3.96 -15.18 -4.89
CA ILE A 157 -5.18 -14.95 -5.68
C ILE A 157 -5.51 -16.16 -6.55
N GLY A 158 -4.55 -17.03 -6.82
CA GLY A 158 -4.72 -18.27 -7.57
C GLY A 158 -4.23 -18.20 -9.03
N PHE A 159 -3.37 -17.25 -9.37
CA PHE A 159 -2.72 -17.22 -10.68
C PHE A 159 -1.62 -18.30 -10.76
N PRO A 160 -1.50 -19.00 -11.90
CA PRO A 160 -0.28 -19.70 -12.24
C PRO A 160 0.86 -18.68 -12.38
N VAL A 161 1.97 -18.90 -11.66
CA VAL A 161 3.16 -18.01 -11.75
C VAL A 161 4.33 -18.85 -12.25
N GLN A 162 4.95 -18.41 -13.33
CA GLN A 162 6.17 -18.98 -13.90
C GLN A 162 7.35 -18.05 -13.61
N GLU A 163 8.43 -18.63 -13.12
CA GLU A 163 9.66 -17.91 -12.83
C GLU A 163 10.57 -17.92 -14.05
N VAL A 164 11.06 -16.75 -14.43
CA VAL A 164 11.97 -16.55 -15.57
C VAL A 164 13.31 -16.06 -15.04
N ALA A 165 14.39 -16.75 -15.37
CA ALA A 165 15.74 -16.40 -14.94
C ALA A 165 16.18 -15.03 -15.50
N LEU A 166 17.04 -14.36 -14.75
CA LEU A 166 17.70 -13.12 -15.14
C LEU A 166 19.06 -13.38 -15.78
N ASP A 167 19.48 -12.44 -16.63
CA ASP A 167 20.86 -12.25 -17.06
C ASP A 167 21.33 -10.83 -16.74
N GLU A 168 22.46 -10.41 -17.28
CA GLU A 168 23.04 -9.08 -17.06
C GLU A 168 22.15 -7.92 -17.58
N SER A 169 21.21 -8.22 -18.48
CA SER A 169 20.30 -7.24 -19.10
C SER A 169 18.90 -7.22 -18.46
N GLY A 170 18.60 -8.19 -17.59
CA GLY A 170 17.29 -8.33 -16.93
C GLY A 170 16.64 -9.68 -17.21
N MET A 171 15.30 -9.72 -17.35
CA MET A 171 14.57 -10.96 -17.65
C MET A 171 14.98 -11.53 -19.00
N ARG A 172 15.31 -12.81 -19.04
CA ARG A 172 15.66 -13.52 -20.28
C ARG A 172 14.44 -13.68 -21.20
N VAL A 173 14.44 -12.91 -22.29
CA VAL A 173 13.32 -12.86 -23.24
C VAL A 173 13.14 -14.18 -24.01
N ASP A 174 14.23 -14.91 -24.23
CA ASP A 174 14.18 -16.24 -24.85
C ASP A 174 13.39 -17.23 -23.98
N LEU A 175 13.66 -17.26 -22.67
CA LEU A 175 12.92 -18.09 -21.73
C LEU A 175 11.48 -17.60 -21.54
N LEU A 176 11.26 -16.28 -21.54
CA LEU A 176 9.91 -15.71 -21.44
C LEU A 176 9.00 -16.18 -22.60
N ARG A 177 9.56 -16.30 -23.82
CA ARG A 177 8.81 -16.79 -24.99
C ARG A 177 8.44 -18.28 -24.93
N GLU A 178 9.11 -19.04 -24.08
CA GLU A 178 8.83 -20.46 -23.84
C GLU A 178 7.78 -20.65 -22.74
N THR A 179 7.39 -19.58 -22.04
CA THR A 179 6.35 -19.64 -21.01
C THR A 179 4.96 -19.57 -21.63
N ASP A 180 3.97 -20.12 -20.92
CA ASP A 180 2.54 -19.97 -21.25
C ASP A 180 1.98 -18.63 -20.76
N ALA A 181 2.83 -17.69 -20.35
CA ALA A 181 2.41 -16.38 -19.87
C ALA A 181 1.85 -15.53 -21.02
N SER A 182 0.66 -14.99 -20.81
CA SER A 182 -0.10 -14.21 -21.80
C SER A 182 -0.72 -12.95 -21.15
#